data_900182ae147ec5ac7a914d897eaeed13
#
_entry.id   900182ae147ec5ac7a914d897eaeed13
#
_cell.length_a   1.000
_cell.length_b   1.000
_cell.length_c   1.000
_cell.angle_alpha   90.00
_cell.angle_beta   90.00
_cell.angle_gamma   90.00
#
_symmetry.space_group_name_H-M   'P 1'
#
loop_
_entity.id
_entity.type
_entity.pdbx_description
1 polymer ?
#
loop_
_entity_poly.entity_id
_entity_poly.type
_entity_poly.pdbx_seq_one_letter_code
_entity_poly.pdbx_strand_id
1 'polypeptide(L)'
;MIPNPALGVFFHWVGGLASASFYVPYKGVRRWSWETYWLVGGFFSWLIAPWLLGLFLTRDLFAVLLETPGKTIFWAVFFGLLWGVGGLTFGLTMRYLGLSLGMAVALGLCAAFGTLMPPIFSGVFLSQVLGTSSGRVILGGVFVCLLGIAAAGAAGIYKERTMSLEQKLAAIKEFSLRRGIGVATLSGVMSACFAYGLAAGSPIKALTLQHGTPPLWQGLPVLVVVLIGGFTTNFLWCLALNVKNKTGFQYFTASPEKYHKIADDPVLETAIDAPSREVVEHIPYSKPTNSKPVPILGNYLLCALAGTTWYFQFFFYTMGETQMGKYGFSSWTLHMASIIIFSTLWGLGFREWKGAGTPAMMLLSLALFLLVGSTVIVGYGNFLATAH
;
A
#
# COMPACT_ATOMS: atom_id res chain seq x y z
N MET A 1 18.32 20.78 -9.51
CA MET A 1 17.86 19.81 -10.54
C MET A 1 16.64 20.41 -11.23
N ILE A 2 16.59 20.39 -12.55
CA ILE A 2 15.38 20.80 -13.29
C ILE A 2 14.40 19.62 -13.22
N PRO A 3 13.17 19.81 -12.73
CA PRO A 3 12.17 18.75 -12.66
C PRO A 3 11.86 18.16 -14.04
N ASN A 4 11.71 16.84 -14.12
CA ASN A 4 11.29 16.14 -15.33
C ASN A 4 10.02 15.32 -15.04
N PRO A 5 8.83 15.88 -15.30
CA PRO A 5 7.57 15.22 -14.97
C PRO A 5 7.37 13.85 -15.65
N ALA A 6 7.89 13.65 -16.87
CA ALA A 6 7.81 12.34 -17.54
C ALA A 6 8.60 11.27 -16.77
N LEU A 7 9.81 11.60 -16.30
CA LEU A 7 10.61 10.75 -15.44
C LEU A 7 9.92 10.52 -14.09
N GLY A 8 9.24 11.52 -13.56
CA GLY A 8 8.45 11.41 -12.35
C GLY A 8 7.31 10.41 -12.49
N VAL A 9 6.52 10.49 -13.57
CA VAL A 9 5.47 9.50 -13.89
C VAL A 9 6.06 8.10 -14.00
N PHE A 10 7.20 7.95 -14.69
CA PHE A 10 7.89 6.67 -14.82
C PHE A 10 8.27 6.08 -13.45
N PHE A 11 8.85 6.87 -12.55
CA PHE A 11 9.17 6.38 -11.20
C PHE A 11 7.92 5.98 -10.42
N HIS A 12 6.82 6.72 -10.52
CA HIS A 12 5.56 6.34 -9.88
C HIS A 12 5.00 5.04 -10.46
N TRP A 13 5.17 4.79 -11.76
CA TRP A 13 4.75 3.53 -12.38
C TRP A 13 5.61 2.36 -11.89
N VAL A 14 6.93 2.53 -11.80
CA VAL A 14 7.82 1.49 -11.23
C VAL A 14 7.46 1.21 -9.76
N GLY A 15 7.20 2.26 -8.98
CA GLY A 15 6.74 2.13 -7.59
C GLY A 15 5.38 1.41 -7.50
N GLY A 16 4.45 1.75 -8.38
CA GLY A 16 3.15 1.07 -8.47
C GLY A 16 3.26 -0.41 -8.85
N LEU A 17 4.17 -0.75 -9.78
CA LEU A 17 4.48 -2.14 -10.12
C LEU A 17 5.05 -2.89 -8.91
N ALA A 18 5.98 -2.30 -8.18
CA ALA A 18 6.54 -2.87 -6.95
C ALA A 18 5.43 -3.12 -5.91
N SER A 19 4.56 -2.12 -5.69
CA SER A 19 3.40 -2.24 -4.79
C SER A 19 2.44 -3.34 -5.22
N ALA A 20 2.16 -3.49 -6.51
CA ALA A 20 1.28 -4.53 -7.01
C ALA A 20 1.88 -5.93 -6.95
N SER A 21 3.21 -6.04 -6.92
CA SER A 21 3.93 -7.31 -7.06
C SER A 21 4.34 -7.96 -5.74
N PHE A 22 4.35 -7.20 -4.63
CA PHE A 22 4.92 -7.69 -3.37
C PHE A 22 4.18 -8.89 -2.75
N TYR A 23 2.90 -9.08 -3.06
CA TYR A 23 2.16 -10.26 -2.61
C TYR A 23 2.55 -11.56 -3.33
N VAL A 24 3.18 -11.46 -4.50
CA VAL A 24 3.54 -12.65 -5.28
C VAL A 24 4.48 -13.58 -4.51
N PRO A 25 5.59 -13.10 -3.89
CA PRO A 25 6.43 -13.95 -3.06
C PRO A 25 5.70 -14.54 -1.84
N TYR A 26 4.77 -13.80 -1.22
CA TYR A 26 4.00 -14.32 -0.08
C TYR A 26 3.15 -15.54 -0.43
N LYS A 27 2.69 -15.68 -1.67
CA LYS A 27 1.97 -16.90 -2.13
C LYS A 27 2.82 -18.17 -2.00
N GLY A 28 4.15 -18.06 -1.96
CA GLY A 28 5.07 -19.17 -1.76
C GLY A 28 5.34 -19.53 -0.30
N VAL A 29 4.95 -18.70 0.67
CA VAL A 29 5.13 -18.94 2.10
C VAL A 29 4.21 -20.08 2.54
N ARG A 30 4.76 -21.05 3.27
CA ARG A 30 4.03 -22.26 3.62
C ARG A 30 3.87 -22.40 5.14
N ARG A 31 2.65 -22.71 5.57
CA ARG A 31 2.31 -23.05 6.97
C ARG A 31 2.58 -21.96 8.00
N TRP A 32 2.92 -20.76 7.61
CA TRP A 32 2.98 -19.62 8.50
C TRP A 32 1.64 -18.91 8.54
N SER A 33 1.21 -18.47 9.72
CA SER A 33 0.06 -17.59 9.88
C SER A 33 0.33 -16.22 9.28
N TRP A 34 -0.74 -15.47 9.00
CA TRP A 34 -0.64 -14.14 8.41
C TRP A 34 0.26 -13.22 9.24
N GLU A 35 0.04 -13.13 10.54
CA GLU A 35 0.79 -12.27 11.44
C GLU A 35 2.29 -12.61 11.47
N THR A 36 2.65 -13.88 11.26
CA THR A 36 4.06 -14.33 11.24
C THR A 36 4.75 -13.85 9.96
N TYR A 37 4.23 -14.19 8.78
CA TYR A 37 4.90 -13.80 7.54
C TYR A 37 4.79 -12.29 7.26
N TRP A 38 3.68 -11.66 7.68
CA TRP A 38 3.50 -10.22 7.55
C TRP A 38 4.52 -9.45 8.39
N LEU A 39 4.74 -9.88 9.63
CA LEU A 39 5.71 -9.23 10.51
C LEU A 39 7.15 -9.41 10.01
N VAL A 40 7.52 -10.60 9.53
CA VAL A 40 8.86 -10.83 8.95
C VAL A 40 9.07 -9.93 7.73
N GLY A 41 8.11 -9.88 6.79
CA GLY A 41 8.18 -8.96 5.67
C GLY A 41 8.20 -7.50 6.10
N GLY A 42 7.46 -7.16 7.17
CA GLY A 42 7.43 -5.83 7.78
C GLY A 42 8.80 -5.38 8.29
N PHE A 43 9.60 -6.26 8.89
CA PHE A 43 10.98 -5.95 9.24
C PHE A 43 11.81 -5.53 8.02
N PHE A 44 11.67 -6.23 6.90
CA PHE A 44 12.38 -5.88 5.68
C PHE A 44 11.85 -4.60 5.04
N SER A 45 10.54 -4.41 4.99
CA SER A 45 9.92 -3.27 4.30
C SER A 45 10.02 -1.96 5.08
N TRP A 46 9.94 -2.00 6.42
CA TRP A 46 9.80 -0.79 7.23
C TRP A 46 11.05 -0.46 8.06
N LEU A 47 11.97 -1.42 8.25
CA LEU A 47 13.22 -1.18 8.96
C LEU A 47 14.42 -1.46 8.08
N ILE A 48 14.64 -2.70 7.62
CA ILE A 48 15.91 -3.09 7.00
C ILE A 48 16.14 -2.33 5.70
N ALA A 49 15.20 -2.39 4.75
CA ALA A 49 15.39 -1.76 3.44
C ALA A 49 15.48 -0.22 3.51
N PRO A 50 14.60 0.50 4.28
CA PRO A 50 14.72 1.96 4.43
C PRO A 50 16.05 2.40 5.03
N TRP A 51 16.50 1.72 6.10
CA TRP A 51 17.77 2.05 6.74
C TRP A 51 18.97 1.75 5.86
N LEU A 52 19.01 0.58 5.20
CA LEU A 52 20.11 0.23 4.30
C LEU A 52 20.22 1.24 3.15
N LEU A 53 19.13 1.49 2.42
CA LEU A 53 19.16 2.42 1.30
C LEU A 53 19.37 3.87 1.74
N GLY A 54 18.82 4.25 2.90
CA GLY A 54 19.10 5.53 3.53
C GLY A 54 20.58 5.71 3.83
N LEU A 55 21.25 4.71 4.43
CA LEU A 55 22.69 4.75 4.76
C LEU A 55 23.57 4.81 3.52
N PHE A 56 23.23 4.06 2.47
CA PHE A 56 24.07 4.01 1.26
C PHE A 56 23.88 5.21 0.33
N LEU A 57 22.70 5.80 0.29
CA LEU A 57 22.35 6.82 -0.70
C LEU A 57 22.23 8.23 -0.11
N THR A 58 22.18 8.37 1.22
CA THR A 58 22.10 9.66 1.91
C THR A 58 23.46 9.95 2.56
N ARG A 59 23.97 11.16 2.36
CA ARG A 59 25.14 11.63 3.10
C ARG A 59 24.74 11.97 4.53
N ASP A 60 25.57 11.53 5.49
CA ASP A 60 25.43 11.86 6.91
C ASP A 60 24.02 11.59 7.49
N LEU A 61 23.38 10.47 7.11
CA LEU A 61 22.02 10.15 7.51
C LEU A 61 21.76 10.38 9.01
N PHE A 62 22.67 9.92 9.87
CA PHE A 62 22.52 10.08 11.33
C PHE A 62 22.57 11.54 11.77
N ALA A 63 23.49 12.34 11.18
CA ALA A 63 23.57 13.78 11.47
C ALA A 63 22.28 14.48 11.04
N VAL A 64 21.78 14.22 9.83
CA VAL A 64 20.49 14.73 9.33
C VAL A 64 19.35 14.42 10.31
N LEU A 65 19.27 13.19 10.80
CA LEU A 65 18.21 12.81 11.73
C LEU A 65 18.35 13.44 13.11
N LEU A 66 19.59 13.58 13.62
CA LEU A 66 19.87 14.20 14.92
C LEU A 66 19.66 15.73 14.90
N GLU A 67 19.97 16.39 13.79
CA GLU A 67 19.76 17.83 13.61
C GLU A 67 18.30 18.18 13.31
N THR A 68 17.48 17.18 12.93
CA THR A 68 16.06 17.39 12.63
C THR A 68 15.30 17.82 13.91
N PRO A 69 14.50 18.91 13.85
CA PRO A 69 13.69 19.33 14.98
C PRO A 69 12.79 18.21 15.49
N GLY A 70 12.77 17.98 16.81
CA GLY A 70 11.97 16.92 17.45
C GLY A 70 10.48 16.98 17.09
N LYS A 71 9.92 18.18 16.87
CA LYS A 71 8.55 18.38 16.39
C LYS A 71 8.33 17.76 15.00
N THR A 72 9.29 17.87 14.10
CA THR A 72 9.24 17.28 12.76
C THR A 72 9.25 15.75 12.84
N ILE A 73 10.17 15.19 13.64
CA ILE A 73 10.24 13.74 13.88
C ILE A 73 8.92 13.24 14.47
N PHE A 74 8.41 13.92 15.51
CA PHE A 74 7.14 13.55 16.15
C PHE A 74 5.99 13.47 15.14
N TRP A 75 5.76 14.50 14.31
CA TRP A 75 4.66 14.48 13.36
C TRP A 75 4.84 13.46 12.25
N ALA A 76 6.06 13.25 11.76
CA ALA A 76 6.34 12.24 10.75
C ALA A 76 6.08 10.82 11.29
N VAL A 77 6.53 10.50 12.51
CA VAL A 77 6.25 9.22 13.17
C VAL A 77 4.76 9.08 13.48
N PHE A 78 4.11 10.13 13.99
CA PHE A 78 2.68 10.11 14.36
C PHE A 78 1.80 9.81 13.14
N PHE A 79 2.03 10.49 12.01
CA PHE A 79 1.30 10.17 10.79
C PHE A 79 1.65 8.77 10.24
N GLY A 80 2.86 8.30 10.46
CA GLY A 80 3.24 6.91 10.21
C GLY A 80 2.43 5.91 11.04
N LEU A 81 2.24 6.18 12.35
CA LEU A 81 1.39 5.37 13.24
C LEU A 81 -0.05 5.32 12.73
N LEU A 82 -0.64 6.46 12.37
CA LEU A 82 -2.00 6.55 11.84
C LEU A 82 -2.14 5.79 10.50
N TRP A 83 -1.15 5.93 9.63
CA TRP A 83 -1.10 5.15 8.40
C TRP A 83 -1.07 3.63 8.67
N GLY A 84 -0.33 3.18 9.67
CA GLY A 84 -0.32 1.77 10.10
C GLY A 84 -1.72 1.29 10.52
N VAL A 85 -2.51 2.12 11.23
CA VAL A 85 -3.92 1.82 11.55
C VAL A 85 -4.75 1.71 10.28
N GLY A 86 -4.52 2.58 9.28
CA GLY A 86 -5.19 2.53 7.98
C GLY A 86 -5.00 1.18 7.29
N GLY A 87 -3.76 0.68 7.24
CA GLY A 87 -3.44 -0.62 6.68
C GLY A 87 -4.13 -1.79 7.40
N LEU A 88 -4.15 -1.77 8.74
CA LEU A 88 -4.80 -2.81 9.53
C LEU A 88 -6.33 -2.82 9.38
N THR A 89 -6.96 -1.64 9.31
CA THR A 89 -8.42 -1.51 9.13
C THR A 89 -8.87 -1.79 7.71
N PHE A 90 -7.97 -1.79 6.75
CA PHE A 90 -8.26 -2.13 5.36
C PHE A 90 -8.87 -3.53 5.21
N GLY A 91 -8.34 -4.52 5.94
CA GLY A 91 -8.90 -5.87 5.97
C GLY A 91 -10.34 -5.94 6.50
N LEU A 92 -10.68 -5.15 7.53
CA LEU A 92 -12.04 -5.04 8.04
C LEU A 92 -13.01 -4.44 7.01
N THR A 93 -12.53 -3.51 6.19
CA THR A 93 -13.31 -2.93 5.09
C THR A 93 -13.77 -4.01 4.11
N MET A 94 -12.85 -4.92 3.73
CA MET A 94 -13.18 -6.04 2.84
C MET A 94 -14.18 -7.01 3.47
N ARG A 95 -14.07 -7.25 4.78
CA ARG A 95 -14.98 -8.12 5.51
C ARG A 95 -16.43 -7.62 5.49
N TYR A 96 -16.65 -6.29 5.60
CA TYR A 96 -17.97 -5.69 5.65
C TYR A 96 -18.56 -5.32 4.29
N LEU A 97 -17.76 -4.90 3.32
CA LEU A 97 -18.22 -4.40 2.02
C LEU A 97 -17.97 -5.36 0.86
N GLY A 98 -17.21 -6.45 1.09
CA GLY A 98 -16.64 -7.23 0.02
C GLY A 98 -15.38 -6.57 -0.56
N LEU A 99 -14.64 -7.34 -1.35
CA LEU A 99 -13.35 -6.92 -1.85
C LEU A 99 -13.45 -5.67 -2.73
N SER A 100 -14.36 -5.69 -3.71
CA SER A 100 -14.41 -4.66 -4.76
C SER A 100 -14.92 -3.33 -4.27
N LEU A 101 -16.05 -3.31 -3.54
CA LEU A 101 -16.61 -2.06 -3.00
C LEU A 101 -15.72 -1.51 -1.90
N GLY A 102 -15.19 -2.38 -1.03
CA GLY A 102 -14.28 -2.00 0.04
C GLY A 102 -13.01 -1.35 -0.48
N MET A 103 -12.37 -1.95 -1.48
CA MET A 103 -11.19 -1.37 -2.13
C MET A 103 -11.50 -0.03 -2.81
N ALA A 104 -12.59 0.06 -3.57
CA ALA A 104 -12.94 1.29 -4.27
C ALA A 104 -13.14 2.47 -3.31
N VAL A 105 -13.87 2.26 -2.20
CA VAL A 105 -14.13 3.31 -1.21
C VAL A 105 -12.84 3.68 -0.48
N ALA A 106 -12.11 2.70 0.07
CA ALA A 106 -10.91 2.96 0.85
C ALA A 106 -9.79 3.59 0.00
N LEU A 107 -9.51 3.06 -1.20
CA LEU A 107 -8.47 3.61 -2.09
C LEU A 107 -8.88 4.94 -2.70
N GLY A 108 -10.17 5.12 -3.03
CA GLY A 108 -10.69 6.41 -3.51
C GLY A 108 -10.51 7.52 -2.48
N LEU A 109 -10.89 7.26 -1.22
CA LEU A 109 -10.69 8.20 -0.12
C LEU A 109 -9.19 8.42 0.17
N CYS A 110 -8.38 7.37 0.18
CA CYS A 110 -6.94 7.49 0.34
C CYS A 110 -6.32 8.37 -0.75
N ALA A 111 -6.71 8.17 -2.02
CA ALA A 111 -6.23 8.98 -3.14
C ALA A 111 -6.66 10.46 -3.01
N ALA A 112 -7.93 10.71 -2.72
CA ALA A 112 -8.47 12.05 -2.58
C ALA A 112 -7.83 12.81 -1.40
N PHE A 113 -7.87 12.24 -0.20
CA PHE A 113 -7.34 12.87 1.00
C PHE A 113 -5.82 13.03 0.96
N GLY A 114 -5.08 12.00 0.52
CA GLY A 114 -3.62 12.05 0.43
C GLY A 114 -3.11 13.07 -0.59
N THR A 115 -3.88 13.35 -1.65
CA THR A 115 -3.50 14.34 -2.67
C THR A 115 -3.94 15.76 -2.30
N LEU A 116 -5.19 15.94 -1.84
CA LEU A 116 -5.78 17.28 -1.71
C LEU A 116 -5.50 17.91 -0.35
N MET A 117 -5.40 17.13 0.73
CA MET A 117 -5.22 17.70 2.06
C MET A 117 -3.85 18.39 2.27
N PRO A 118 -2.70 17.89 1.78
CA PRO A 118 -1.44 18.58 1.95
C PRO A 118 -1.45 20.02 1.41
N PRO A 119 -1.88 20.32 0.19
CA PRO A 119 -1.96 21.72 -0.29
C PRO A 119 -3.04 22.54 0.41
N ILE A 120 -4.12 21.92 0.94
CA ILE A 120 -5.13 22.63 1.72
C ILE A 120 -4.54 23.07 3.06
N PHE A 121 -3.91 22.15 3.81
CA PHE A 121 -3.33 22.46 5.11
C PHE A 121 -2.14 23.42 5.05
N SER A 122 -1.38 23.40 3.95
CA SER A 122 -0.30 24.38 3.70
C SER A 122 -0.80 25.72 3.20
N GLY A 123 -2.11 25.90 3.00
CA GLY A 123 -2.71 27.17 2.57
C GLY A 123 -2.48 27.54 1.09
N VAL A 124 -1.88 26.64 0.30
CA VAL A 124 -1.55 26.92 -1.12
C VAL A 124 -2.60 26.41 -2.11
N PHE A 125 -3.66 25.77 -1.64
CA PHE A 125 -4.67 25.17 -2.52
C PHE A 125 -5.33 26.19 -3.45
N LEU A 126 -5.78 27.32 -2.91
CA LEU A 126 -6.45 28.36 -3.71
C LEU A 126 -5.48 29.03 -4.68
N SER A 127 -4.26 29.35 -4.24
CA SER A 127 -3.29 30.09 -5.06
C SER A 127 -2.59 29.20 -6.09
N GLN A 128 -2.17 27.99 -5.72
CA GLN A 128 -1.39 27.12 -6.61
C GLN A 128 -2.25 26.11 -7.36
N VAL A 129 -3.27 25.50 -6.72
CA VAL A 129 -4.07 24.46 -7.38
C VAL A 129 -5.18 25.08 -8.20
N LEU A 130 -6.02 25.93 -7.63
CA LEU A 130 -7.12 26.58 -8.36
C LEU A 130 -6.67 27.82 -9.15
N GLY A 131 -5.69 28.57 -8.64
CA GLY A 131 -5.24 29.83 -9.22
C GLY A 131 -4.38 29.69 -10.47
N THR A 132 -3.86 28.51 -10.78
CA THR A 132 -2.99 28.27 -11.93
C THR A 132 -3.58 27.32 -12.97
N SER A 133 -3.21 27.48 -14.24
CA SER A 133 -3.63 26.54 -15.30
C SER A 133 -3.08 25.15 -15.05
N SER A 134 -1.81 25.02 -14.66
CA SER A 134 -1.17 23.76 -14.31
C SER A 134 -1.90 23.03 -13.16
N GLY A 135 -2.21 23.77 -12.08
CA GLY A 135 -2.92 23.21 -10.93
C GLY A 135 -4.33 22.71 -11.29
N ARG A 136 -5.07 23.45 -12.12
CA ARG A 136 -6.41 23.02 -12.59
C ARG A 136 -6.34 21.77 -13.47
N VAL A 137 -5.32 21.65 -14.33
CA VAL A 137 -5.10 20.43 -15.13
C VAL A 137 -4.79 19.24 -14.22
N ILE A 138 -3.92 19.44 -13.22
CA ILE A 138 -3.61 18.38 -12.23
C ILE A 138 -4.88 17.97 -11.49
N LEU A 139 -5.70 18.92 -11.03
CA LEU A 139 -6.96 18.64 -10.35
C LEU A 139 -7.94 17.84 -11.24
N GLY A 140 -8.00 18.18 -12.53
CA GLY A 140 -8.74 17.40 -13.53
C GLY A 140 -8.23 15.95 -13.62
N GLY A 141 -6.91 15.77 -13.61
CA GLY A 141 -6.29 14.43 -13.59
C GLY A 141 -6.62 13.64 -12.30
N VAL A 142 -6.65 14.31 -11.14
CA VAL A 142 -7.09 13.70 -9.87
C VAL A 142 -8.55 13.24 -9.97
N PHE A 143 -9.43 14.07 -10.53
CA PHE A 143 -10.83 13.70 -10.73
C PHE A 143 -11.00 12.50 -11.66
N VAL A 144 -10.26 12.46 -12.78
CA VAL A 144 -10.24 11.31 -13.69
C VAL A 144 -9.72 10.05 -13.00
N CYS A 145 -8.71 10.16 -12.11
CA CYS A 145 -8.23 9.05 -11.30
C CYS A 145 -9.34 8.48 -10.41
N LEU A 146 -10.08 9.35 -9.70
CA LEU A 146 -11.18 8.91 -8.83
C LEU A 146 -12.31 8.23 -9.63
N LEU A 147 -12.61 8.71 -10.83
CA LEU A 147 -13.54 8.02 -11.74
C LEU A 147 -13.01 6.64 -12.17
N GLY A 148 -11.71 6.54 -12.44
CA GLY A 148 -11.07 5.26 -12.74
C GLY A 148 -11.14 4.26 -11.59
N ILE A 149 -10.91 4.73 -10.35
CA ILE A 149 -11.07 3.92 -9.13
C ILE A 149 -12.52 3.45 -8.96
N ALA A 150 -13.49 4.35 -9.16
CA ALA A 150 -14.90 4.02 -9.09
C ALA A 150 -15.31 2.99 -10.17
N ALA A 151 -14.81 3.13 -11.39
CA ALA A 151 -15.04 2.17 -12.47
C ALA A 151 -14.42 0.79 -12.16
N ALA A 152 -13.20 0.74 -11.59
CA ALA A 152 -12.57 -0.50 -11.13
C ALA A 152 -13.41 -1.20 -10.04
N GLY A 153 -13.91 -0.42 -9.06
CA GLY A 153 -14.83 -0.92 -8.04
C GLY A 153 -16.13 -1.48 -8.64
N ALA A 154 -16.73 -0.76 -9.59
CA ALA A 154 -17.93 -1.21 -10.30
C ALA A 154 -17.65 -2.51 -11.08
N ALA A 155 -16.51 -2.61 -11.79
CA ALA A 155 -16.11 -3.83 -12.48
C ALA A 155 -16.04 -5.03 -11.53
N GLY A 156 -15.45 -4.83 -10.36
CA GLY A 156 -15.36 -5.86 -9.34
C GLY A 156 -16.73 -6.26 -8.77
N ILE A 157 -17.64 -5.31 -8.52
CA ILE A 157 -19.01 -5.60 -8.09
C ILE A 157 -19.74 -6.47 -9.12
N TYR A 158 -19.59 -6.17 -10.43
CA TYR A 158 -20.17 -7.00 -11.48
C TYR A 158 -19.53 -8.40 -11.51
N LYS A 159 -18.22 -8.51 -11.35
CA LYS A 159 -17.54 -9.81 -11.21
C LYS A 159 -18.09 -10.59 -10.03
N GLU A 160 -18.21 -9.97 -8.84
CA GLU A 160 -18.75 -10.63 -7.63
C GLU A 160 -20.20 -11.13 -7.83
N ARG A 161 -21.02 -10.45 -8.66
CA ARG A 161 -22.38 -10.91 -8.97
C ARG A 161 -22.41 -12.24 -9.73
N THR A 162 -21.37 -12.55 -10.50
CA THR A 162 -21.25 -13.81 -11.26
C THR A 162 -20.72 -14.97 -10.42
N MET A 163 -20.25 -14.72 -9.19
CA MET A 163 -19.75 -15.76 -8.28
C MET A 163 -20.89 -16.63 -7.75
N SER A 164 -20.61 -17.91 -7.48
CA SER A 164 -21.56 -18.81 -6.83
C SER A 164 -21.92 -18.33 -5.41
N LEU A 165 -23.07 -18.78 -4.88
CA LEU A 165 -23.48 -18.42 -3.52
C LEU A 165 -22.44 -18.83 -2.47
N GLU A 166 -21.82 -19.99 -2.63
CA GLU A 166 -20.75 -20.49 -1.76
C GLU A 166 -19.53 -19.59 -1.78
N GLN A 167 -19.10 -19.17 -2.99
CA GLN A 167 -17.99 -18.22 -3.16
C GLN A 167 -18.31 -16.85 -2.53
N LYS A 168 -19.55 -16.37 -2.67
CA LYS A 168 -19.99 -15.12 -2.04
C LYS A 168 -19.98 -15.22 -0.52
N LEU A 169 -20.49 -16.30 0.05
CA LEU A 169 -20.51 -16.52 1.51
C LEU A 169 -19.09 -16.69 2.08
N ALA A 170 -18.19 -17.29 1.31
CA ALA A 170 -16.77 -17.39 1.69
C ALA A 170 -16.06 -16.02 1.65
N ALA A 171 -16.45 -15.14 0.69
CA ALA A 171 -15.84 -13.82 0.50
C ALA A 171 -16.39 -12.74 1.45
N ILE A 172 -17.66 -12.83 1.85
CA ILE A 172 -18.32 -11.79 2.67
C ILE A 172 -18.90 -12.44 3.92
N LYS A 173 -18.11 -12.49 4.99
CA LYS A 173 -18.51 -13.13 6.27
C LYS A 173 -19.60 -12.36 7.03
N GLU A 174 -19.60 -11.03 6.96
CA GLU A 174 -20.54 -10.16 7.69
C GLU A 174 -20.87 -8.92 6.87
N PHE A 175 -21.78 -9.03 5.89
CA PHE A 175 -22.14 -7.85 5.11
C PHE A 175 -22.87 -6.80 5.97
N SER A 176 -22.30 -5.60 6.06
CA SER A 176 -22.93 -4.46 6.71
C SER A 176 -22.52 -3.16 6.02
N LEU A 177 -23.37 -2.64 5.16
CA LEU A 177 -23.07 -1.44 4.37
C LEU A 177 -22.71 -0.24 5.26
N ARG A 178 -23.48 0.04 6.30
CA ARG A 178 -23.26 1.19 7.19
C ARG A 178 -21.93 1.08 7.95
N ARG A 179 -21.66 -0.07 8.57
CA ARG A 179 -20.38 -0.31 9.28
C ARG A 179 -19.23 -0.31 8.30
N GLY A 180 -19.41 -0.96 7.16
CA GLY A 180 -18.39 -1.07 6.12
C GLY A 180 -17.98 0.28 5.53
N ILE A 181 -18.92 1.16 5.22
CA ILE A 181 -18.59 2.54 4.77
C ILE A 181 -17.84 3.31 5.85
N GLY A 182 -18.25 3.23 7.13
CA GLY A 182 -17.54 3.88 8.24
C GLY A 182 -16.10 3.38 8.38
N VAL A 183 -15.89 2.07 8.34
CA VAL A 183 -14.55 1.46 8.43
C VAL A 183 -13.71 1.78 7.18
N ALA A 184 -14.31 1.76 5.98
CA ALA A 184 -13.62 2.12 4.73
C ALA A 184 -13.17 3.59 4.74
N THR A 185 -14.02 4.48 5.27
CA THR A 185 -13.67 5.91 5.43
C THR A 185 -12.52 6.07 6.39
N LEU A 186 -12.58 5.42 7.57
CA LEU A 186 -11.48 5.44 8.53
C LEU A 186 -10.19 4.90 7.89
N SER A 187 -10.25 3.74 7.24
CA SER A 187 -9.11 3.11 6.57
C SER A 187 -8.51 4.02 5.49
N GLY A 188 -9.34 4.60 4.62
CA GLY A 188 -8.87 5.48 3.55
C GLY A 188 -8.22 6.76 4.07
N VAL A 189 -8.83 7.42 5.05
CA VAL A 189 -8.28 8.64 5.66
C VAL A 189 -7.00 8.34 6.44
N MET A 190 -6.97 7.27 7.24
CA MET A 190 -5.76 6.86 7.96
C MET A 190 -4.64 6.43 7.01
N SER A 191 -4.96 5.77 5.91
CA SER A 191 -3.97 5.42 4.87
C SER A 191 -3.38 6.66 4.19
N ALA A 192 -4.16 7.72 4.00
CA ALA A 192 -3.69 9.00 3.49
C ALA A 192 -2.69 9.70 4.42
N CYS A 193 -2.65 9.34 5.71
CA CYS A 193 -1.70 9.90 6.68
C CYS A 193 -0.24 9.65 6.29
N PHE A 194 0.05 8.66 5.44
CA PHE A 194 1.41 8.51 4.90
C PHE A 194 1.86 9.76 4.12
N ALA A 195 1.00 10.29 3.25
CA ALA A 195 1.30 11.53 2.52
C ALA A 195 1.50 12.72 3.47
N TYR A 196 0.74 12.78 4.57
CA TYR A 196 0.92 13.82 5.60
C TYR A 196 2.24 13.65 6.35
N GLY A 197 2.66 12.41 6.63
CA GLY A 197 3.98 12.10 7.20
C GLY A 197 5.12 12.58 6.31
N LEU A 198 5.03 12.34 5.00
CA LEU A 198 5.99 12.83 4.01
C LEU A 198 6.02 14.36 3.94
N ALA A 199 4.86 15.03 4.00
CA ALA A 199 4.76 16.48 4.01
C ALA A 199 5.33 17.07 5.31
N ALA A 200 5.02 16.51 6.47
CA ALA A 200 5.59 16.88 7.76
C ALA A 200 7.12 16.71 7.80
N GLY A 201 7.64 15.73 7.06
CA GLY A 201 9.07 15.47 6.91
C GLY A 201 9.82 16.43 5.96
N SER A 202 9.17 17.47 5.41
CA SER A 202 9.83 18.44 4.50
C SER A 202 11.10 19.07 5.09
N PRO A 203 11.20 19.43 6.41
CA PRO A 203 12.44 19.93 6.98
C PRO A 203 13.59 18.88 6.93
N ILE A 204 13.29 17.58 7.03
CA ILE A 204 14.28 16.51 6.88
C ILE A 204 14.86 16.54 5.46
N LYS A 205 14.01 16.69 4.42
CA LYS A 205 14.47 16.81 3.02
C LYS A 205 15.43 17.98 2.84
N ALA A 206 15.10 19.13 3.43
CA ALA A 206 15.94 20.32 3.37
C ALA A 206 17.32 20.09 4.01
N LEU A 207 17.37 19.52 5.22
CA LEU A 207 18.61 19.15 5.89
C LEU A 207 19.42 18.13 5.06
N THR A 208 18.75 17.13 4.49
CA THR A 208 19.37 16.12 3.63
C THR A 208 20.12 16.75 2.45
N LEU A 209 19.52 17.78 1.84
CA LEU A 209 20.17 18.52 0.76
C LEU A 209 21.32 19.39 1.27
N GLN A 210 21.21 20.01 2.46
CA GLN A 210 22.27 20.82 3.08
C GLN A 210 23.50 19.96 3.39
N HIS A 211 23.34 18.70 3.77
CA HIS A 211 24.41 17.73 3.93
C HIS A 211 25.00 17.21 2.60
N GLY A 212 24.54 17.74 1.46
CA GLY A 212 25.09 17.43 0.14
C GLY A 212 24.62 16.11 -0.47
N THR A 213 23.51 15.55 0.00
CA THR A 213 22.86 14.41 -0.65
C THR A 213 22.31 14.84 -2.01
N PRO A 214 22.49 14.05 -3.08
CA PRO A 214 21.85 14.34 -4.36
C PRO A 214 20.34 14.48 -4.23
N PRO A 215 19.72 15.45 -4.94
CA PRO A 215 18.27 15.74 -4.82
C PRO A 215 17.37 14.53 -5.01
N LEU A 216 17.77 13.56 -5.82
CA LEU A 216 16.99 12.34 -6.07
C LEU A 216 16.75 11.51 -4.80
N TRP A 217 17.66 11.58 -3.84
CA TRP A 217 17.64 10.79 -2.61
C TRP A 217 17.17 11.56 -1.38
N GLN A 218 16.79 12.83 -1.53
CA GLN A 218 16.42 13.70 -0.41
C GLN A 218 15.26 13.18 0.46
N GLY A 219 14.39 12.34 -0.11
CA GLY A 219 13.23 11.78 0.58
C GLY A 219 13.51 10.54 1.42
N LEU A 220 14.69 9.89 1.28
CA LEU A 220 14.96 8.63 1.94
C LEU A 220 14.99 8.74 3.48
N PRO A 221 15.61 9.78 4.10
CA PRO A 221 15.55 9.93 5.55
C PRO A 221 14.14 10.15 6.09
N VAL A 222 13.26 10.80 5.30
CA VAL A 222 11.83 10.94 5.66
C VAL A 222 11.15 9.58 5.72
N LEU A 223 11.42 8.70 4.73
CA LEU A 223 10.88 7.34 4.72
C LEU A 223 11.31 6.56 5.95
N VAL A 224 12.59 6.66 6.37
CA VAL A 224 13.07 6.02 7.60
C VAL A 224 12.19 6.41 8.78
N VAL A 225 11.89 7.70 8.95
CA VAL A 225 11.12 8.21 10.09
C VAL A 225 9.65 7.80 10.02
N VAL A 226 8.99 7.99 8.87
CA VAL A 226 7.56 7.67 8.72
C VAL A 226 7.30 6.17 8.84
N LEU A 227 8.18 5.34 8.25
CA LEU A 227 8.02 3.89 8.27
C LEU A 227 8.23 3.28 9.66
N ILE A 228 9.03 3.90 10.55
CA ILE A 228 9.11 3.51 11.96
C ILE A 228 7.72 3.60 12.62
N GLY A 229 6.96 4.67 12.36
CA GLY A 229 5.59 4.81 12.87
C GLY A 229 4.69 3.66 12.41
N GLY A 230 4.66 3.40 11.10
CA GLY A 230 3.88 2.30 10.52
C GLY A 230 4.32 0.92 11.02
N PHE A 231 5.63 0.70 11.14
CA PHE A 231 6.18 -0.52 11.74
C PHE A 231 5.67 -0.72 13.16
N THR A 232 5.71 0.32 14.00
CA THR A 232 5.29 0.24 15.40
C THR A 232 3.85 -0.25 15.50
N THR A 233 2.92 0.31 14.74
CA THR A 233 1.51 -0.12 14.75
C THR A 233 1.36 -1.56 14.31
N ASN A 234 1.99 -1.94 13.19
CA ASN A 234 1.92 -3.30 12.65
C ASN A 234 2.62 -4.31 13.57
N PHE A 235 3.76 -3.95 14.16
CA PHE A 235 4.48 -4.78 15.13
C PHE A 235 3.61 -5.12 16.34
N LEU A 236 3.01 -4.09 16.96
CA LEU A 236 2.16 -4.28 18.15
C LEU A 236 0.94 -5.15 17.81
N TRP A 237 0.33 -4.94 16.65
CA TRP A 237 -0.80 -5.74 16.20
C TRP A 237 -0.42 -7.20 15.93
N CYS A 238 0.65 -7.43 15.17
CA CYS A 238 1.12 -8.79 14.89
C CYS A 238 1.60 -9.50 16.16
N LEU A 239 2.24 -8.78 17.08
CA LEU A 239 2.64 -9.33 18.38
C LEU A 239 1.41 -9.78 19.19
N ALA A 240 0.38 -8.93 19.27
CA ALA A 240 -0.87 -9.29 19.94
C ALA A 240 -1.53 -10.52 19.32
N LEU A 241 -1.55 -10.63 17.98
CA LEU A 241 -2.06 -11.80 17.29
C LEU A 241 -1.20 -13.05 17.51
N ASN A 242 0.13 -12.93 17.46
CA ASN A 242 1.03 -14.05 17.75
C ASN A 242 0.83 -14.60 19.18
N VAL A 243 0.61 -13.74 20.16
CA VAL A 243 0.31 -14.14 21.55
C VAL A 243 -1.07 -14.79 21.61
N LYS A 244 -2.10 -14.15 21.04
CA LYS A 244 -3.48 -14.66 21.04
C LYS A 244 -3.59 -16.01 20.34
N ASN A 245 -3.00 -16.15 19.16
CA ASN A 245 -3.06 -17.33 18.30
C ASN A 245 -1.98 -18.36 18.63
N LYS A 246 -1.10 -18.07 19.61
CA LYS A 246 0.01 -18.95 20.01
C LYS A 246 0.93 -19.33 18.83
N THR A 247 1.10 -18.45 17.85
CA THR A 247 1.84 -18.71 16.60
C THR A 247 3.32 -18.34 16.66
N GLY A 248 3.81 -17.74 17.77
CA GLY A 248 5.20 -17.32 17.92
C GLY A 248 6.27 -18.41 17.70
N PHE A 249 5.93 -19.71 17.86
CA PHE A 249 6.85 -20.80 17.56
C PHE A 249 7.20 -20.90 16.07
N GLN A 250 6.37 -20.37 15.18
CA GLN A 250 6.55 -20.44 13.72
C GLN A 250 7.84 -19.77 13.25
N TYR A 251 8.34 -18.81 14.00
CA TYR A 251 9.62 -18.15 13.67
C TYR A 251 10.83 -19.08 13.79
N PHE A 252 10.76 -20.12 14.64
CA PHE A 252 11.93 -20.89 15.03
C PHE A 252 11.81 -22.40 14.76
N THR A 253 10.61 -22.92 14.50
CA THR A 253 10.36 -24.36 14.49
C THR A 253 9.92 -24.86 13.13
N ALA A 254 10.65 -25.82 12.58
CA ALA A 254 10.28 -26.56 11.37
C ALA A 254 9.41 -27.81 11.65
N SER A 255 9.21 -28.18 12.93
CA SER A 255 8.54 -29.41 13.33
C SER A 255 7.06 -29.43 12.91
N PRO A 256 6.63 -30.37 12.07
CA PRO A 256 5.25 -30.48 11.61
C PRO A 256 4.23 -30.68 12.72
N GLU A 257 4.61 -31.36 13.80
CA GLU A 257 3.72 -31.67 14.91
C GLU A 257 3.16 -30.44 15.63
N LYS A 258 3.97 -29.39 15.76
CA LYS A 258 3.52 -28.14 16.38
C LYS A 258 2.47 -27.40 15.53
N TYR A 259 2.53 -27.57 14.21
CA TYR A 259 1.56 -26.96 13.28
C TYR A 259 0.23 -27.72 13.23
N HIS A 260 0.21 -29.02 13.56
CA HIS A 260 -1.01 -29.80 13.61
C HIS A 260 -1.90 -29.44 14.82
N LYS A 261 -1.31 -29.18 15.98
CA LYS A 261 -2.06 -28.83 17.21
C LYS A 261 -2.91 -27.56 17.08
N ILE A 262 -2.60 -26.67 16.12
CA ILE A 262 -3.33 -25.41 15.89
C ILE A 262 -4.47 -25.61 14.89
N ALA A 263 -4.32 -26.52 13.93
CA ALA A 263 -5.37 -26.83 12.96
C ALA A 263 -6.60 -27.52 13.60
N ASP A 264 -6.39 -28.17 14.75
CA ASP A 264 -7.45 -28.88 15.49
C ASP A 264 -8.18 -27.98 16.53
N ASP A 265 -7.83 -26.67 16.66
CA ASP A 265 -8.47 -25.75 17.60
C ASP A 265 -9.58 -24.94 16.89
N PRO A 266 -10.88 -25.27 17.13
CA PRO A 266 -12.01 -24.62 16.45
C PRO A 266 -12.14 -23.11 16.76
N VAL A 267 -11.43 -22.59 17.76
CA VAL A 267 -11.42 -21.16 18.13
C VAL A 267 -10.59 -20.33 17.13
N LEU A 268 -9.67 -20.94 16.39
CA LEU A 268 -8.77 -20.25 15.47
C LEU A 268 -9.42 -19.94 14.11
N GLU A 269 -10.50 -20.63 13.75
CA GLU A 269 -11.25 -20.40 12.50
C GLU A 269 -11.93 -19.01 12.44
N THR A 270 -12.07 -18.34 13.59
CA THR A 270 -12.73 -17.04 13.70
C THR A 270 -11.78 -15.84 13.80
N ALA A 271 -10.47 -16.05 13.85
CA ALA A 271 -9.49 -14.97 13.95
C ALA A 271 -9.16 -14.40 12.55
N ILE A 272 -9.79 -13.29 12.22
CA ILE A 272 -9.41 -12.26 11.23
C ILE A 272 -8.63 -12.83 10.02
N ASP A 273 -9.37 -13.33 9.02
CA ASP A 273 -8.81 -13.65 7.72
C ASP A 273 -8.24 -12.36 7.09
N ALA A 274 -6.96 -12.43 6.77
CA ALA A 274 -6.31 -11.43 5.93
C ALA A 274 -6.99 -11.36 4.55
N PRO A 275 -6.98 -10.21 3.86
CA PRO A 275 -7.72 -9.95 2.63
C PRO A 275 -7.29 -10.76 1.40
N SER A 276 -6.59 -11.88 1.54
CA SER A 276 -6.09 -12.68 0.43
C SER A 276 -6.08 -14.18 0.68
N ARG A 277 -7.00 -14.72 1.49
CA ARG A 277 -7.34 -16.13 1.32
C ARG A 277 -8.21 -16.28 0.07
N GLU A 278 -7.59 -16.34 -1.11
CA GLU A 278 -8.11 -17.21 -2.15
C GLU A 278 -8.31 -18.59 -1.52
N VAL A 279 -9.53 -19.10 -1.71
CA VAL A 279 -9.98 -20.45 -1.41
C VAL A 279 -8.81 -21.42 -1.49
N VAL A 280 -8.20 -21.74 -0.36
CA VAL A 280 -7.53 -23.03 -0.22
C VAL A 280 -8.68 -24.01 -0.23
N GLU A 281 -8.87 -24.72 -1.36
CA GLU A 281 -9.78 -25.83 -1.46
C GLU A 281 -9.71 -26.61 -0.15
N HIS A 282 -10.87 -26.87 0.44
CA HIS A 282 -11.03 -27.84 1.51
C HIS A 282 -10.60 -29.21 0.95
N ILE A 283 -9.30 -29.49 1.00
CA ILE A 283 -8.79 -30.82 0.83
C ILE A 283 -9.21 -31.57 2.10
N PRO A 284 -10.05 -32.60 1.99
CA PRO A 284 -10.45 -33.41 3.15
C PRO A 284 -9.20 -33.85 3.87
N TYR A 285 -9.12 -33.56 5.15
CA TYR A 285 -8.00 -33.85 6.04
C TYR A 285 -7.79 -35.36 6.14
N SER A 286 -6.84 -35.88 5.37
CA SER A 286 -6.24 -37.18 5.64
C SER A 286 -5.03 -36.94 6.54
N LYS A 287 -5.02 -37.57 7.75
CA LYS A 287 -3.85 -37.55 8.63
C LYS A 287 -2.58 -37.91 7.82
N PRO A 288 -1.67 -36.99 7.57
CA PRO A 288 -0.46 -37.33 6.84
C PRO A 288 0.55 -37.90 7.83
N THR A 289 0.77 -39.19 7.73
CA THR A 289 1.83 -39.92 8.47
C THR A 289 3.26 -39.50 8.06
N ASN A 290 3.43 -38.57 7.12
CA ASN A 290 4.75 -38.13 6.64
C ASN A 290 4.72 -36.66 6.19
N SER A 291 4.45 -35.70 7.10
CA SER A 291 4.48 -34.30 6.74
C SER A 291 5.93 -33.79 6.67
N LYS A 292 6.33 -33.30 5.48
CA LYS A 292 7.64 -32.66 5.29
C LYS A 292 7.83 -31.49 6.27
N PRO A 293 9.05 -31.22 6.76
CA PRO A 293 9.34 -30.07 7.62
C PRO A 293 8.97 -28.76 6.93
N VAL A 294 8.60 -27.76 7.74
CA VAL A 294 8.28 -26.42 7.23
C VAL A 294 9.56 -25.76 6.70
N PRO A 295 9.57 -25.20 5.48
CA PRO A 295 10.77 -24.60 4.88
C PRO A 295 11.03 -23.21 5.46
N ILE A 296 11.50 -23.12 6.71
CA ILE A 296 11.69 -21.85 7.45
C ILE A 296 12.55 -20.88 6.67
N LEU A 297 13.73 -21.32 6.18
CA LEU A 297 14.63 -20.44 5.41
C LEU A 297 13.94 -19.95 4.13
N GLY A 298 13.24 -20.82 3.42
CA GLY A 298 12.45 -20.43 2.22
C GLY A 298 11.38 -19.40 2.56
N ASN A 299 10.67 -19.56 3.68
CA ASN A 299 9.68 -18.60 4.15
C ASN A 299 10.32 -17.24 4.48
N TYR A 300 11.47 -17.22 5.19
CA TYR A 300 12.19 -15.97 5.47
C TYR A 300 12.65 -15.27 4.20
N LEU A 301 13.22 -16.00 3.23
CA LEU A 301 13.67 -15.43 1.96
C LEU A 301 12.51 -14.86 1.14
N LEU A 302 11.38 -15.55 1.10
CA LEU A 302 10.17 -15.07 0.42
C LEU A 302 9.59 -13.83 1.11
N CYS A 303 9.56 -13.80 2.43
CA CYS A 303 9.14 -12.62 3.20
C CYS A 303 10.09 -11.44 3.02
N ALA A 304 11.41 -11.70 2.99
CA ALA A 304 12.41 -10.67 2.74
C ALA A 304 12.23 -10.07 1.34
N LEU A 305 12.05 -10.92 0.32
CA LEU A 305 11.78 -10.48 -1.05
C LEU A 305 10.48 -9.68 -1.13
N ALA A 306 9.40 -10.17 -0.51
CA ALA A 306 8.12 -9.46 -0.47
C ALA A 306 8.25 -8.09 0.21
N GLY A 307 8.85 -8.06 1.39
CA GLY A 307 9.02 -6.83 2.17
C GLY A 307 9.90 -5.80 1.47
N THR A 308 11.02 -6.22 0.88
CA THR A 308 11.90 -5.33 0.10
C THR A 308 11.20 -4.82 -1.15
N THR A 309 10.49 -5.69 -1.88
CA THR A 309 9.68 -5.27 -3.05
C THR A 309 8.62 -4.26 -2.64
N TRP A 310 7.97 -4.47 -1.50
CA TRP A 310 7.01 -3.52 -0.96
C TRP A 310 7.64 -2.15 -0.65
N TYR A 311 8.85 -2.10 -0.05
CA TYR A 311 9.54 -0.84 0.22
C TYR A 311 9.85 -0.06 -1.05
N PHE A 312 10.18 -0.73 -2.15
CA PHE A 312 10.49 -0.07 -3.41
C PHE A 312 9.34 0.79 -3.95
N GLN A 313 8.08 0.55 -3.56
CA GLN A 313 6.99 1.47 -3.92
C GLN A 313 7.26 2.89 -3.43
N PHE A 314 7.69 3.06 -2.19
CA PHE A 314 7.97 4.38 -1.62
C PHE A 314 9.35 4.90 -1.97
N PHE A 315 10.31 4.02 -2.18
CA PHE A 315 11.61 4.39 -2.72
C PHE A 315 11.46 5.11 -4.07
N PHE A 316 10.77 4.49 -5.02
CA PHE A 316 10.50 5.11 -6.32
C PHE A 316 9.48 6.27 -6.22
N TYR A 317 8.56 6.23 -5.26
CA TYR A 317 7.67 7.35 -4.99
C TYR A 317 8.45 8.62 -4.66
N THR A 318 9.40 8.56 -3.74
CA THR A 318 10.19 9.74 -3.35
C THR A 318 11.06 10.25 -4.50
N MET A 319 11.59 9.37 -5.34
CA MET A 319 12.29 9.76 -6.56
C MET A 319 11.34 10.49 -7.53
N GLY A 320 10.15 9.94 -7.76
CA GLY A 320 9.12 10.55 -8.60
C GLY A 320 8.68 11.92 -8.10
N GLU A 321 8.48 12.05 -6.79
CA GLU A 321 8.10 13.31 -6.16
C GLU A 321 9.11 14.44 -6.45
N THR A 322 10.42 14.13 -6.45
CA THR A 322 11.46 15.14 -6.77
C THR A 322 11.33 15.70 -8.18
N GLN A 323 10.68 14.99 -9.09
CA GLN A 323 10.51 15.34 -10.50
C GLN A 323 9.21 16.13 -10.77
N MET A 324 8.33 16.28 -9.75
CA MET A 324 7.04 17.01 -9.87
C MET A 324 7.14 18.49 -9.51
N GLY A 325 8.32 19.00 -9.13
CA GLY A 325 8.54 20.40 -8.79
C GLY A 325 7.60 20.89 -7.69
N LYS A 326 6.99 22.07 -7.90
CA LYS A 326 6.08 22.69 -6.92
C LYS A 326 4.75 21.95 -6.70
N TYR A 327 4.41 20.99 -7.57
CA TYR A 327 3.20 20.17 -7.45
C TYR A 327 3.49 18.74 -6.95
N GLY A 328 4.51 18.57 -6.13
CA GLY A 328 4.87 17.29 -5.52
C GLY A 328 3.70 16.53 -4.88
N PHE A 329 2.67 17.22 -4.38
CA PHE A 329 1.45 16.62 -3.85
C PHE A 329 0.70 15.72 -4.86
N SER A 330 0.84 15.99 -6.17
CA SER A 330 0.21 15.20 -7.24
C SER A 330 0.79 13.80 -7.36
N SER A 331 1.98 13.56 -6.80
CA SER A 331 2.63 12.26 -6.75
C SER A 331 1.78 11.19 -6.10
N TRP A 332 0.95 11.57 -5.11
CA TRP A 332 0.08 10.60 -4.44
C TRP A 332 -0.97 10.03 -5.38
N THR A 333 -1.61 10.86 -6.21
CA THR A 333 -2.54 10.40 -7.25
C THR A 333 -1.88 9.48 -8.26
N LEU A 334 -0.68 9.86 -8.75
CA LEU A 334 0.09 9.03 -9.70
C LEU A 334 0.42 7.66 -9.12
N HIS A 335 0.83 7.65 -7.85
CA HIS A 335 1.16 6.42 -7.14
C HIS A 335 -0.07 5.52 -6.98
N MET A 336 -1.19 6.06 -6.50
CA MET A 336 -2.43 5.30 -6.32
C MET A 336 -2.97 4.75 -7.64
N ALA A 337 -2.96 5.56 -8.72
CA ALA A 337 -3.37 5.11 -10.04
C ALA A 337 -2.50 3.95 -10.54
N SER A 338 -1.17 4.07 -10.40
CA SER A 338 -0.24 3.03 -10.86
C SER A 338 -0.37 1.72 -10.08
N ILE A 339 -0.60 1.76 -8.77
CA ILE A 339 -0.89 0.56 -7.97
C ILE A 339 -2.09 -0.19 -8.55
N ILE A 340 -3.19 0.52 -8.81
CA ILE A 340 -4.43 -0.09 -9.30
C ILE A 340 -4.24 -0.64 -10.73
N ILE A 341 -3.54 0.10 -11.59
CA ILE A 341 -3.23 -0.36 -12.96
C ILE A 341 -2.48 -1.70 -12.89
N PHE A 342 -1.36 -1.77 -12.18
CA PHE A 342 -0.53 -2.97 -12.13
C PHE A 342 -1.17 -4.12 -11.36
N SER A 343 -1.93 -3.84 -10.29
CA SER A 343 -2.72 -4.87 -9.60
C SER A 343 -3.77 -5.48 -10.51
N THR A 344 -4.44 -4.65 -11.35
CA THR A 344 -5.40 -5.13 -12.34
C THR A 344 -4.72 -5.98 -13.41
N LEU A 345 -3.53 -5.58 -13.88
CA LEU A 345 -2.76 -6.36 -14.84
C LEU A 345 -2.31 -7.71 -14.28
N TRP A 346 -1.90 -7.77 -13.01
CA TRP A 346 -1.62 -9.03 -12.32
C TRP A 346 -2.88 -9.90 -12.23
N GLY A 347 -4.03 -9.34 -11.85
CA GLY A 347 -5.30 -10.07 -11.82
C GLY A 347 -5.71 -10.65 -13.18
N LEU A 348 -5.45 -9.91 -14.27
CA LEU A 348 -5.65 -10.41 -15.64
C LEU A 348 -4.66 -11.54 -15.97
N GLY A 349 -3.38 -11.36 -15.62
CA GLY A 349 -2.32 -12.37 -15.83
C GLY A 349 -2.59 -13.67 -15.06
N PHE A 350 -3.06 -13.59 -13.84
CA PHE A 350 -3.46 -14.75 -13.03
C PHE A 350 -4.84 -15.31 -13.39
N ARG A 351 -5.50 -14.75 -14.42
CA ARG A 351 -6.83 -15.17 -14.89
C ARG A 351 -7.94 -15.01 -13.84
N GLU A 352 -7.78 -14.11 -12.88
CA GLU A 352 -8.78 -13.85 -11.83
C GLU A 352 -10.10 -13.28 -12.38
N TRP A 353 -10.07 -12.73 -13.61
CA TRP A 353 -11.24 -12.19 -14.31
C TRP A 353 -11.90 -13.17 -15.26
N LYS A 354 -11.46 -14.44 -15.29
CA LYS A 354 -12.05 -15.48 -16.12
C LYS A 354 -13.51 -15.73 -15.67
N GLY A 355 -14.46 -15.56 -16.59
CA GLY A 355 -15.89 -15.73 -16.28
C GLY A 355 -16.58 -14.51 -15.68
N ALA A 356 -15.92 -13.36 -15.54
CA ALA A 356 -16.52 -12.15 -14.97
C ALA A 356 -17.65 -11.51 -15.82
N GLY A 357 -17.80 -11.95 -17.08
CA GLY A 357 -18.81 -11.42 -17.99
C GLY A 357 -18.42 -10.11 -18.69
N THR A 358 -19.08 -9.82 -19.80
CA THR A 358 -18.79 -8.65 -20.65
C THR A 358 -18.92 -7.31 -19.91
N PRO A 359 -19.94 -7.04 -19.08
CA PRO A 359 -20.05 -5.75 -18.39
C PRO A 359 -18.91 -5.48 -17.42
N ALA A 360 -18.44 -6.50 -16.68
CA ALA A 360 -17.29 -6.38 -15.78
C ALA A 360 -16.01 -6.06 -16.57
N MET A 361 -15.78 -6.74 -17.69
CA MET A 361 -14.61 -6.50 -18.54
C MET A 361 -14.63 -5.12 -19.21
N MET A 362 -15.79 -4.63 -19.65
CA MET A 362 -15.92 -3.27 -20.20
C MET A 362 -15.61 -2.20 -19.14
N LEU A 363 -16.14 -2.35 -17.92
CA LEU A 363 -15.85 -1.44 -16.81
C LEU A 363 -14.37 -1.50 -16.40
N LEU A 364 -13.77 -2.68 -16.41
CA LEU A 364 -12.35 -2.85 -16.13
C LEU A 364 -11.47 -2.15 -17.18
N SER A 365 -11.81 -2.30 -18.45
CA SER A 365 -11.12 -1.61 -19.56
C SER A 365 -11.28 -0.10 -19.45
N LEU A 366 -12.48 0.38 -19.12
CA LEU A 366 -12.73 1.80 -18.85
C LEU A 366 -11.90 2.30 -17.66
N ALA A 367 -11.83 1.52 -16.57
CA ALA A 367 -11.02 1.85 -15.40
C ALA A 367 -9.54 2.00 -15.76
N LEU A 368 -8.98 1.05 -16.49
CA LEU A 368 -7.58 1.12 -16.96
C LEU A 368 -7.36 2.34 -17.87
N PHE A 369 -8.26 2.61 -18.79
CA PHE A 369 -8.18 3.78 -19.67
C PHE A 369 -8.19 5.09 -18.87
N LEU A 370 -9.11 5.23 -17.91
CA LEU A 370 -9.20 6.41 -17.05
C LEU A 370 -7.97 6.57 -16.14
N LEU A 371 -7.49 5.47 -15.55
CA LEU A 371 -6.31 5.51 -14.68
C LEU A 371 -5.04 5.87 -15.45
N VAL A 372 -4.80 5.28 -16.61
CA VAL A 372 -3.67 5.66 -17.49
C VAL A 372 -3.84 7.10 -17.95
N GLY A 373 -5.02 7.48 -18.41
CA GLY A 373 -5.33 8.85 -18.80
C GLY A 373 -5.07 9.87 -17.68
N SER A 374 -5.43 9.53 -16.43
CA SER A 374 -5.17 10.38 -15.28
C SER A 374 -3.68 10.63 -15.06
N THR A 375 -2.83 9.59 -15.22
CA THR A 375 -1.37 9.77 -15.08
C THR A 375 -0.79 10.67 -16.17
N VAL A 376 -1.31 10.59 -17.38
CA VAL A 376 -0.92 11.48 -18.48
C VAL A 376 -1.35 12.92 -18.20
N ILE A 377 -2.60 13.13 -17.75
CA ILE A 377 -3.12 14.46 -17.45
C ILE A 377 -2.34 15.10 -16.29
N VAL A 378 -2.09 14.37 -15.22
CA VAL A 378 -1.29 14.86 -14.07
C VAL A 378 0.15 15.15 -14.51
N GLY A 379 0.77 14.26 -15.28
CA GLY A 379 2.10 14.48 -15.84
C GLY A 379 2.17 15.73 -16.72
N TYR A 380 1.19 15.94 -17.60
CA TYR A 380 1.08 17.12 -18.46
C TYR A 380 0.87 18.40 -17.65
N GLY A 381 0.01 18.38 -16.60
CA GLY A 381 -0.16 19.53 -15.71
C GLY A 381 1.14 19.93 -15.00
N ASN A 382 1.96 18.95 -14.58
CA ASN A 382 3.30 19.22 -14.03
C ASN A 382 4.26 19.76 -15.10
N PHE A 383 4.21 19.25 -16.32
CA PHE A 383 5.02 19.75 -17.44
C PHE A 383 4.71 21.22 -17.75
N LEU A 384 3.44 21.62 -17.80
CA LEU A 384 3.04 23.01 -17.99
C LEU A 384 3.66 23.95 -16.94
N ALA A 385 3.88 23.45 -15.72
CA ALA A 385 4.49 24.22 -14.65
C ALA A 385 6.01 24.39 -14.78
N THR A 386 6.67 23.57 -15.58
CA THR A 386 8.13 23.66 -15.84
C THR A 386 8.41 24.50 -17.09
N ALA A 387 7.41 24.72 -17.94
CA ALA A 387 7.53 25.46 -19.18
C ALA A 387 7.34 26.99 -19.00
N HIS A 388 6.92 27.42 -17.82
CA HIS A 388 6.74 28.81 -17.39
C HIS A 388 7.53 29.08 -16.12
#